data_4debe55d2c5e9222fbb3e002116053ca
#
_entry.id   4debe55d2c5e9222fbb3e002116053ca
#
_cell.length_a   1.000
_cell.length_b   1.000
_cell.length_c   1.000
_cell.angle_alpha   90.00
_cell.angle_beta   90.00
_cell.angle_gamma   90.00
#
_symmetry.space_group_name_H-M   'P 1'
#
loop_
_entity.id
_entity.type
_entity.pdbx_description
1 polymer ?
#
loop_
_entity_poly.entity_id
_entity_poly.type
_entity_poly.pdbx_seq_one_letter_code
_entity_poly.pdbx_strand_id
1 'polypeptide(L)'
;MNDFLKFIENKIKEKIKIESILITDNSSLHQKHKFFSADKYHLSLEIKSDYLNSLTKIKAQREIMKLLAEELHTKIHALEIKIK
;
A
#
# COMPACT_ATOMS: atom_id res chain seq x y z
N MET A 1 -9.06 -4.79 -11.33
CA MET A 1 -8.13 -4.82 -10.18
C MET A 1 -8.04 -6.24 -9.68
N ASN A 2 -6.85 -6.73 -9.38
CA ASN A 2 -6.74 -8.09 -8.89
C ASN A 2 -7.23 -8.19 -7.43
N ASP A 3 -7.51 -9.41 -7.01
CA ASP A 3 -8.10 -9.65 -5.69
C ASP A 3 -7.24 -9.19 -4.53
N PHE A 4 -5.91 -9.27 -4.68
CA PHE A 4 -5.00 -8.83 -3.63
C PHE A 4 -5.05 -7.31 -3.44
N LEU A 5 -5.06 -6.55 -4.53
CA LEU A 5 -5.13 -5.09 -4.45
C LEU A 5 -6.45 -4.66 -3.82
N LYS A 6 -7.53 -5.34 -4.18
CA LYS A 6 -8.84 -5.05 -3.60
C LYS A 6 -8.88 -5.39 -2.10
N PHE A 7 -8.22 -6.48 -1.72
CA PHE A 7 -8.08 -6.85 -0.32
C PHE A 7 -7.36 -5.76 0.48
N ILE A 8 -6.26 -5.23 -0.07
CA ILE A 8 -5.51 -4.15 0.58
C ILE A 8 -6.38 -2.90 0.72
N GLU A 9 -7.07 -2.53 -0.34
CA GLU A 9 -7.95 -1.37 -0.32
C GLU A 9 -9.01 -1.50 0.76
N ASN A 10 -9.69 -2.64 0.81
CA ASN A 10 -10.75 -2.88 1.80
C ASN A 10 -10.20 -2.88 3.22
N LYS A 11 -9.05 -3.48 3.43
CA LYS A 11 -8.41 -3.53 4.74
C LYS A 11 -8.12 -2.13 5.27
N ILE A 12 -7.62 -1.26 4.42
CA ILE A 12 -7.33 0.12 4.80
C ILE A 12 -8.63 0.88 5.10
N LYS A 13 -9.63 0.74 4.22
CA LYS A 13 -10.90 1.44 4.37
C LYS A 13 -11.67 1.02 5.62
N GLU A 14 -11.50 -0.21 6.06
CA GLU A 14 -12.16 -0.71 7.26
C GLU A 14 -11.61 -0.06 8.54
N LYS A 15 -10.36 0.31 8.54
CA LYS A 15 -9.68 0.79 9.76
C LYS A 15 -9.44 2.29 9.76
N ILE A 16 -9.41 2.93 8.61
CA ILE A 16 -9.07 4.34 8.47
C ILE A 16 -10.11 5.00 7.57
N LYS A 17 -10.58 6.17 7.98
CA LYS A 17 -11.49 6.94 7.14
C LYS A 17 -10.72 7.50 5.95
N ILE A 18 -11.09 7.08 4.77
CA ILE A 18 -10.39 7.40 3.52
C ILE A 18 -11.40 8.00 2.54
N GLU A 19 -11.08 9.17 1.95
CA GLU A 19 -11.91 9.79 0.93
C GLU A 19 -11.66 9.16 -0.43
N SER A 20 -10.40 8.87 -0.74
CA SER A 20 -10.07 8.14 -1.96
C SER A 20 -8.74 7.41 -1.80
N ILE A 21 -8.58 6.35 -2.57
CA ILE A 21 -7.34 5.57 -2.59
C ILE A 21 -7.10 5.03 -4.00
N LEU A 22 -5.87 5.15 -4.45
CA LEU A 22 -5.42 4.55 -5.70
C LEU A 22 -4.25 3.63 -5.39
N ILE A 23 -4.37 2.37 -5.76
CA ILE A 23 -3.31 1.38 -5.57
C ILE A 23 -2.77 1.00 -6.94
N THR A 24 -1.47 1.15 -7.13
CA THR A 24 -0.81 0.79 -8.37
C THR A 24 0.15 -0.36 -8.10
N ASP A 25 0.06 -1.40 -8.92
CA ASP A 25 0.97 -2.52 -8.87
C ASP A 25 2.09 -2.28 -9.86
N ASN A 26 3.29 -2.03 -9.35
CA ASN A 26 4.47 -1.74 -10.15
C ASN A 26 5.35 -2.98 -10.34
N SER A 27 4.83 -4.16 -10.03
CA SER A 27 5.60 -5.40 -10.14
C SER A 27 6.19 -5.61 -11.54
N SER A 28 5.44 -5.24 -12.57
CA SER A 28 5.89 -5.40 -13.95
C SER A 28 7.16 -4.61 -14.28
N LEU A 29 7.44 -3.55 -13.55
CA LEU A 29 8.64 -2.74 -13.75
C LEU A 29 9.91 -3.49 -13.35
N HIS A 30 9.77 -4.56 -12.60
CA HIS A 30 10.88 -5.32 -12.06
C HIS A 30 11.05 -6.69 -12.72
N GLN A 31 10.24 -7.01 -13.72
CA GLN A 31 10.25 -8.33 -14.37
C GLN A 31 11.58 -8.70 -15.01
N LYS A 32 12.35 -7.70 -15.42
CA LYS A 32 13.65 -7.92 -16.05
C LYS A 32 14.78 -8.03 -15.04
N HIS A 33 14.50 -7.80 -13.79
CA HIS A 33 15.51 -7.90 -12.74
C HIS A 33 15.79 -9.35 -12.42
N LYS A 34 17.05 -9.63 -12.20
CA LYS A 34 17.56 -10.94 -11.85
C LYS A 34 16.88 -11.52 -10.60
N PHE A 35 16.52 -10.67 -9.66
CA PHE A 35 15.93 -11.07 -8.39
C PHE A 35 14.43 -10.84 -8.31
N PHE A 36 13.79 -10.62 -9.45
CA PHE A 36 12.35 -10.46 -9.47
C PHE A 36 11.66 -11.70 -8.93
N SER A 37 10.68 -11.51 -8.05
CA SER A 37 9.85 -12.57 -7.53
C SER A 37 8.39 -12.33 -7.95
N ALA A 38 7.80 -13.29 -8.64
CA ALA A 38 6.41 -13.19 -9.06
C ALA A 38 5.44 -13.24 -7.86
N ASP A 39 5.91 -13.73 -6.71
CA ASP A 39 5.11 -13.86 -5.50
C ASP A 39 5.06 -12.58 -4.67
N LYS A 40 5.84 -11.58 -5.03
CA LYS A 40 5.97 -10.34 -4.25
C LYS A 40 5.50 -9.15 -5.05
N TYR A 41 4.76 -8.28 -4.40
CA TYR A 41 4.22 -7.08 -5.02
C TYR A 41 5.09 -5.86 -4.76
N HIS A 42 5.12 -4.97 -5.73
CA HIS A 42 5.70 -3.63 -5.57
C HIS A 42 4.56 -2.65 -5.72
N LEU A 43 4.05 -2.13 -4.61
CA LEU A 43 2.84 -1.33 -4.61
C LEU A 43 3.11 0.14 -4.34
N SER A 44 2.33 1.00 -5.01
CA SER A 44 2.23 2.41 -4.70
C SER A 44 0.82 2.71 -4.23
N LEU A 45 0.69 3.39 -3.11
CA LEU A 45 -0.59 3.83 -2.59
C LEU A 45 -0.65 5.36 -2.66
N GLU A 46 -1.72 5.88 -3.25
CA GLU A 46 -2.04 7.30 -3.19
C GLU A 46 -3.35 7.43 -2.43
N ILE A 47 -3.29 8.04 -1.25
CA ILE A 47 -4.42 8.06 -0.33
C ILE A 47 -4.81 9.50 -0.03
N LYS A 48 -6.09 9.81 -0.20
CA LYS A 48 -6.65 11.08 0.26
C LYS A 48 -7.45 10.80 1.51
N SER A 49 -7.02 11.37 2.63
CA SER A 49 -7.66 11.15 3.92
C SER A 49 -7.40 12.34 4.83
N ASP A 50 -8.47 13.01 5.25
CA ASP A 50 -8.35 14.11 6.19
C ASP A 50 -7.78 13.63 7.51
N TYR A 51 -8.14 12.43 7.95
CA TYR A 51 -7.60 11.86 9.16
C TYR A 51 -6.07 11.71 9.07
N LEU A 52 -5.58 11.10 7.98
CA LEU A 52 -4.15 10.91 7.82
C LEU A 52 -3.41 12.23 7.65
N ASN A 53 -4.04 13.21 7.00
CA ASN A 53 -3.45 14.53 6.84
C ASN A 53 -3.38 15.31 8.17
N SER A 54 -4.16 14.93 9.16
CA SER A 54 -4.09 15.55 10.50
C SER A 54 -2.87 15.06 11.29
N LEU A 55 -2.23 14.00 10.81
CA LEU A 55 -1.04 13.43 11.44
C LEU A 55 0.22 13.94 10.75
N THR A 56 1.38 13.76 11.41
CA THR A 56 2.65 13.97 10.71
C THR A 56 2.79 12.92 9.62
N LYS A 57 3.61 13.19 8.60
CA LYS A 57 3.86 12.22 7.55
C LYS A 57 4.36 10.90 8.09
N ILE A 58 5.25 10.95 9.07
CA ILE A 58 5.80 9.74 9.68
C ILE A 58 4.71 8.93 10.36
N LYS A 59 3.86 9.60 11.14
CA LYS A 59 2.77 8.91 11.83
C LYS A 59 1.76 8.32 10.86
N ALA A 60 1.40 9.08 9.81
CA ALA A 60 0.46 8.59 8.80
C ALA A 60 1.00 7.34 8.11
N GLN A 61 2.27 7.36 7.70
CA GLN A 61 2.89 6.20 7.07
C GLN A 61 2.95 5.00 8.03
N ARG A 62 3.27 5.24 9.28
CA ARG A 62 3.31 4.17 10.28
C ARG A 62 1.95 3.53 10.49
N GLU A 63 0.89 4.32 10.46
CA GLU A 63 -0.47 3.79 10.56
C GLU A 63 -0.75 2.78 9.45
N ILE A 64 -0.41 3.17 8.21
CA ILE A 64 -0.61 2.29 7.06
C ILE A 64 0.28 1.06 7.15
N MET A 65 1.55 1.24 7.50
CA MET A 65 2.48 0.12 7.57
C MET A 65 2.13 -0.87 8.67
N LYS A 66 1.65 -0.38 9.81
CA LYS A 66 1.17 -1.24 10.89
C LYS A 66 -0.01 -2.08 10.42
N LEU A 67 -0.94 -1.43 9.73
CA LEU A 67 -2.14 -2.07 9.23
C LEU A 67 -1.82 -3.18 8.23
N LEU A 68 -0.79 -2.97 7.42
CA LEU A 68 -0.37 -3.92 6.38
C LEU A 68 0.84 -4.75 6.79
N ALA A 69 1.16 -4.80 8.08
CA ALA A 69 2.39 -5.46 8.56
C ALA A 69 2.51 -6.91 8.09
N GLU A 70 1.42 -7.67 8.15
CA GLU A 70 1.44 -9.06 7.73
C GLU A 70 1.71 -9.19 6.23
N GLU A 71 1.04 -8.36 5.43
CA GLU A 71 1.22 -8.37 3.99
C GLU A 71 2.61 -7.89 3.58
N LEU A 72 3.15 -6.90 4.30
CA LEU A 72 4.52 -6.45 4.08
C LEU A 72 5.53 -7.56 4.35
N HIS A 73 5.23 -8.40 5.32
CA HIS A 73 6.11 -9.52 5.65
C HIS A 73 6.02 -10.66 4.64
N THR A 74 4.85 -10.91 4.07
CA THR A 74 4.59 -12.12 3.30
C THR A 74 4.41 -11.89 1.79
N LYS A 75 3.79 -10.78 1.38
CA LYS A 75 3.38 -10.59 -0.01
C LYS A 75 3.84 -9.31 -0.67
N ILE A 76 4.17 -8.29 0.09
CA ILE A 76 4.60 -7.01 -0.46
C ILE A 76 6.10 -6.88 -0.28
N HIS A 77 6.82 -6.74 -1.40
CA HIS A 77 8.27 -6.57 -1.38
C HIS A 77 8.65 -5.11 -1.16
N ALA A 78 7.93 -4.21 -1.79
CA ALA A 78 8.16 -2.77 -1.66
C ALA A 78 6.82 -2.04 -1.62
N LEU A 79 6.75 -1.00 -0.79
CA LEU A 79 5.54 -0.21 -0.61
C LEU A 79 5.89 1.26 -0.57
N GLU A 80 5.31 2.03 -1.48
CA GLU A 80 5.40 3.48 -1.49
C GLU A 80 4.05 4.05 -1.07
N ILE A 81 4.07 5.00 -0.14
CA ILE A 81 2.84 5.61 0.39
C ILE A 81 2.89 7.11 0.17
N LYS A 82 1.87 7.63 -0.51
CA LYS A 82 1.68 9.06 -0.70
C LYS A 82 0.35 9.47 -0.09
N ILE A 83 0.41 10.39 0.86
CA ILE A 83 -0.78 10.95 1.48
C ILE A 83 -1.04 12.30 0.81
N LYS A 84 -2.20 12.41 0.19
CA LYS A 84 -2.58 13.60 -0.57
C LYS A 84 -3.29 14.63 0.29
#